data_ea68ade63156c548fdbba1424463c9eb
#
_entry.id   ea68ade63156c548fdbba1424463c9eb
#
_cell.length_a   1.000
_cell.length_b   1.000
_cell.length_c   1.000
_cell.angle_alpha   90.00
_cell.angle_beta   90.00
_cell.angle_gamma   90.00
#
_symmetry.space_group_name_H-M   'P 1'
#
loop_
_entity.id
_entity.type
_entity.pdbx_description
1 polymer ?
#
loop_
_entity_poly.entity_id
_entity_poly.type
_entity_poly.pdbx_seq_one_letter_code
_entity_poly.pdbx_strand_id
1 'polypeptide(L)'
;MTERVTIIGSGPAGWTAAIYAARAELKPVVYEGAFNEENRQKGTLPLGQLSLTTEVENFPGFPTGDMTGYLDTSIEKSKRKYMAPHGKHGVSGPELMELMRQQAVNFGTRIVTDDIVDIDMSQRPFQLKTLGGEEFTSHAIVIATGARANYLGLPSEDRLKNLGVSACAVCDGALPRFRNKPVVVVGGGDSAMEEANFLTKFASVVYIIHRRDSFRASKIMAERVLANHKIQVKWNSTIDEVLGDEKTGVTGVRIRGTADSSKTEDLEATGYFAAIGHTPNTDFLKGQLKTNAKGYVIWTTPQRTYTSVEGIFAAGDVADDYYRQAITAAGTGCMAALDAERWLAAQGIE
;
A
#
# COMPACT_ATOMS: atom_id res chain seq x y z
N MET A 1 19.84 -9.78 -22.59
CA MET A 1 19.65 -8.35 -22.99
C MET A 1 19.91 -7.52 -21.72
N THR A 2 20.58 -6.36 -21.86
CA THR A 2 20.83 -5.48 -20.71
C THR A 2 19.86 -4.31 -20.75
N GLU A 3 19.04 -4.16 -19.73
CA GLU A 3 18.12 -3.04 -19.57
C GLU A 3 18.86 -1.82 -19.03
N ARG A 4 18.45 -0.61 -19.43
CA ARG A 4 18.97 0.62 -18.84
C ARG A 4 18.44 0.80 -17.43
N VAL A 5 17.10 0.70 -17.27
CA VAL A 5 16.41 0.83 -16.00
C VAL A 5 15.34 -0.25 -15.88
N THR A 6 15.43 -1.02 -14.84
CA THR A 6 14.37 -1.97 -14.43
C THR A 6 13.64 -1.41 -13.23
N ILE A 7 12.31 -1.35 -13.29
CA ILE A 7 11.43 -0.91 -12.22
C ILE A 7 10.67 -2.14 -11.70
N ILE A 8 10.74 -2.40 -10.41
CA ILE A 8 10.11 -3.56 -9.77
C ILE A 8 8.96 -3.08 -8.91
N GLY A 9 7.74 -3.37 -9.34
CA GLY A 9 6.50 -2.96 -8.69
C GLY A 9 5.67 -1.98 -9.51
N SER A 10 4.36 -2.05 -9.33
CA SER A 10 3.33 -1.41 -10.17
C SER A 10 2.33 -0.56 -9.39
N GLY A 11 2.70 -0.14 -8.18
CA GLY A 11 1.98 0.90 -7.45
C GLY A 11 2.27 2.30 -7.95
N PRO A 12 1.75 3.35 -7.28
CA PRO A 12 1.97 4.74 -7.67
C PRO A 12 3.43 5.14 -7.84
N ALA A 13 4.34 4.58 -7.02
CA ALA A 13 5.78 4.79 -7.14
C ALA A 13 6.35 4.23 -8.43
N GLY A 14 6.01 2.95 -8.75
CA GLY A 14 6.51 2.26 -9.95
C GLY A 14 6.03 2.92 -11.23
N TRP A 15 4.73 3.21 -11.35
CA TRP A 15 4.19 3.88 -12.54
C TRP A 15 4.74 5.29 -12.72
N THR A 16 4.89 6.06 -11.64
CA THR A 16 5.47 7.40 -11.75
C THR A 16 6.94 7.33 -12.15
N ALA A 17 7.71 6.42 -11.58
CA ALA A 17 9.09 6.18 -11.99
C ALA A 17 9.17 5.80 -13.47
N ALA A 18 8.28 4.94 -13.97
CA ALA A 18 8.21 4.53 -15.37
C ALA A 18 7.92 5.69 -16.31
N ILE A 19 6.94 6.54 -15.98
CA ILE A 19 6.58 7.72 -16.76
C ILE A 19 7.79 8.67 -16.90
N TYR A 20 8.46 8.98 -15.80
CA TYR A 20 9.59 9.90 -15.81
C TYR A 20 10.82 9.31 -16.52
N ALA A 21 11.15 8.04 -16.30
CA ALA A 21 12.23 7.35 -16.96
C ALA A 21 11.98 7.22 -18.48
N ALA A 22 10.74 6.91 -18.90
CA ALA A 22 10.38 6.84 -20.31
C ALA A 22 10.48 8.20 -20.99
N ARG A 23 10.04 9.28 -20.35
CA ARG A 23 10.17 10.65 -20.86
C ARG A 23 11.62 11.12 -20.95
N ALA A 24 12.52 10.56 -20.15
CA ALA A 24 13.96 10.76 -20.22
C ALA A 24 14.65 9.82 -21.24
N GLU A 25 13.90 9.12 -22.09
CA GLU A 25 14.39 8.19 -23.13
C GLU A 25 15.19 6.99 -22.57
N LEU A 26 15.01 6.65 -21.28
CA LEU A 26 15.73 5.55 -20.64
C LEU A 26 15.16 4.17 -21.03
N LYS A 27 14.04 4.12 -21.76
CA LYS A 27 13.37 2.89 -22.21
C LYS A 27 13.14 1.89 -21.06
N PRO A 28 12.45 2.29 -19.98
CA PRO A 28 12.32 1.47 -18.80
C PRO A 28 11.50 0.20 -19.07
N VAL A 29 11.81 -0.86 -18.33
CA VAL A 29 10.93 -2.02 -18.18
C VAL A 29 10.38 -2.06 -16.77
N VAL A 30 9.05 -2.27 -16.65
CA VAL A 30 8.36 -2.48 -15.38
C VAL A 30 8.00 -3.95 -15.24
N TYR A 31 8.43 -4.56 -14.14
CA TYR A 31 7.93 -5.84 -13.69
C TYR A 31 6.78 -5.57 -12.71
N GLU A 32 5.56 -5.72 -13.23
CA GLU A 32 4.34 -5.29 -12.50
C GLU A 32 3.86 -6.28 -11.44
N GLY A 33 4.46 -7.45 -11.36
CA GLY A 33 4.06 -8.57 -10.51
C GLY A 33 3.32 -9.64 -11.29
N ALA A 34 3.27 -10.86 -10.76
CA ALA A 34 2.56 -11.98 -11.37
C ALA A 34 1.14 -12.11 -10.83
N PHE A 35 0.19 -12.52 -11.68
CA PHE A 35 -1.16 -12.94 -11.27
C PHE A 35 -1.11 -14.39 -10.79
N ASN A 36 -0.80 -14.61 -9.51
CA ASN A 36 -0.79 -15.92 -8.91
C ASN A 36 -1.46 -15.93 -7.53
N GLU A 37 -1.73 -17.11 -7.00
CA GLU A 37 -2.41 -17.27 -5.72
C GLU A 37 -1.58 -16.77 -4.54
N GLU A 38 -0.27 -16.90 -4.59
CA GLU A 38 0.64 -16.41 -3.55
C GLU A 38 0.57 -14.88 -3.44
N ASN A 39 0.65 -14.17 -4.58
CA ASN A 39 0.51 -12.72 -4.63
C ASN A 39 -0.88 -12.27 -4.20
N ARG A 40 -1.92 -13.01 -4.55
CA ARG A 40 -3.28 -12.74 -4.10
C ARG A 40 -3.39 -12.81 -2.58
N GLN A 41 -2.86 -13.86 -1.97
CA GLN A 41 -2.87 -14.04 -0.50
C GLN A 41 -2.03 -13.00 0.22
N LYS A 42 -0.88 -12.62 -0.35
CA LYS A 42 0.00 -11.58 0.20
C LYS A 42 -0.50 -10.16 -0.05
N GLY A 43 -1.48 -9.95 -0.93
CA GLY A 43 -1.94 -8.63 -1.36
C GLY A 43 -0.89 -7.88 -2.19
N THR A 44 -0.10 -8.62 -2.97
CA THR A 44 0.97 -8.09 -3.84
C THR A 44 0.68 -8.30 -5.33
N LEU A 45 -0.59 -8.42 -5.69
CA LEU A 45 -1.02 -8.47 -7.09
C LEU A 45 -0.60 -7.20 -7.85
N PRO A 46 -0.48 -7.26 -9.18
CA PRO A 46 -0.26 -6.08 -10.02
C PRO A 46 -1.15 -4.90 -9.64
N LEU A 47 -0.64 -3.68 -9.86
CA LEU A 47 -1.24 -2.39 -9.50
C LEU A 47 -1.12 -2.00 -8.02
N GLY A 48 -0.53 -2.84 -7.16
CA GLY A 48 -0.19 -2.53 -5.76
C GLY A 48 -1.40 -2.37 -4.85
N GLN A 49 -1.16 -1.96 -3.60
CA GLN A 49 -2.17 -1.87 -2.54
C GLN A 49 -3.33 -0.92 -2.86
N LEU A 50 -3.07 0.15 -3.63
CA LEU A 50 -4.11 1.11 -3.99
C LEU A 50 -5.21 0.48 -4.85
N SER A 51 -4.91 -0.57 -5.62
CA SER A 51 -5.90 -1.32 -6.40
C SER A 51 -6.97 -2.01 -5.54
N LEU A 52 -6.74 -2.11 -4.23
CA LEU A 52 -7.70 -2.65 -3.27
C LEU A 52 -8.66 -1.60 -2.72
N THR A 53 -8.49 -0.31 -3.05
CA THR A 53 -9.29 0.79 -2.53
C THR A 53 -10.49 1.08 -3.44
N THR A 54 -11.68 1.19 -2.87
CA THR A 54 -12.93 1.42 -3.64
C THR A 54 -13.07 2.85 -4.15
N GLU A 55 -12.60 3.84 -3.39
CA GLU A 55 -12.67 5.26 -3.73
C GLU A 55 -11.38 5.97 -3.31
N VAL A 56 -10.83 6.80 -4.21
CA VAL A 56 -9.62 7.60 -3.97
C VAL A 56 -10.00 9.07 -4.02
N GLU A 57 -10.13 9.71 -2.84
CA GLU A 57 -10.47 11.11 -2.71
C GLU A 57 -9.24 12.02 -2.51
N ASN A 58 -8.10 11.45 -2.19
CA ASN A 58 -6.91 12.15 -1.71
C ASN A 58 -5.71 12.12 -2.69
N PHE A 59 -5.95 11.74 -3.95
CA PHE A 59 -4.94 11.84 -5.01
C PHE A 59 -5.25 13.03 -5.92
N PRO A 60 -4.40 14.08 -5.96
CA PRO A 60 -4.66 15.28 -6.75
C PRO A 60 -4.82 14.99 -8.24
N GLY A 61 -5.72 15.74 -8.89
CA GLY A 61 -6.03 15.59 -10.31
C GLY A 61 -7.31 14.79 -10.60
N PHE A 62 -7.87 14.13 -9.60
CA PHE A 62 -9.12 13.37 -9.70
C PHE A 62 -10.12 13.92 -8.69
N PRO A 63 -10.93 14.95 -9.06
CA PRO A 63 -11.91 15.54 -8.16
C PRO A 63 -13.04 14.54 -7.86
N THR A 64 -13.71 14.76 -6.72
CA THR A 64 -14.93 14.03 -6.39
C THR A 64 -16.05 14.35 -7.38
N GLY A 65 -16.89 13.38 -7.72
CA GLY A 65 -18.01 13.53 -8.64
C GLY A 65 -18.05 12.45 -9.71
N ASP A 66 -19.01 12.57 -10.62
CA ASP A 66 -19.16 11.61 -11.72
C ASP A 66 -18.09 11.82 -12.80
N MET A 67 -17.13 10.95 -12.85
CA MET A 67 -16.05 10.92 -13.84
C MET A 67 -16.29 9.93 -14.98
N THR A 68 -17.51 9.39 -15.10
CA THR A 68 -17.86 8.31 -16.03
C THR A 68 -17.37 8.58 -17.46
N GLY A 69 -17.66 9.75 -18.00
CA GLY A 69 -17.28 10.08 -19.38
C GLY A 69 -15.78 10.10 -19.61
N TYR A 70 -14.99 10.58 -18.65
CA TYR A 70 -13.54 10.58 -18.73
C TYR A 70 -12.96 9.15 -18.62
N LEU A 71 -13.42 8.39 -17.64
CA LEU A 71 -12.94 7.03 -17.40
C LEU A 71 -13.30 6.07 -18.55
N ASP A 72 -14.50 6.20 -19.09
CA ASP A 72 -14.97 5.35 -20.19
C ASP A 72 -14.19 5.59 -21.49
N THR A 73 -13.63 6.78 -21.69
CA THR A 73 -12.77 7.09 -22.83
C THR A 73 -11.30 6.75 -22.60
N SER A 74 -10.84 6.72 -21.33
CA SER A 74 -9.44 6.56 -20.97
C SER A 74 -9.05 5.12 -20.66
N ILE A 75 -10.01 4.26 -20.29
CA ILE A 75 -9.77 2.85 -19.96
C ILE A 75 -10.38 1.93 -21.01
N GLU A 76 -9.59 0.96 -21.49
CA GLU A 76 -10.05 -0.02 -22.47
C GLU A 76 -11.29 -0.79 -21.98
N LYS A 77 -12.29 -0.92 -22.83
CA LYS A 77 -13.55 -1.65 -22.53
C LYS A 77 -13.32 -3.09 -22.09
N SER A 78 -12.27 -3.73 -22.61
CA SER A 78 -11.88 -5.10 -22.25
C SER A 78 -11.50 -5.24 -20.76
N LYS A 79 -10.89 -4.21 -20.18
CA LYS A 79 -10.47 -4.15 -18.79
C LYS A 79 -11.59 -3.69 -17.87
N ARG A 80 -12.45 -2.79 -18.37
CA ARG A 80 -13.57 -2.21 -17.62
C ARG A 80 -14.49 -3.25 -17.00
N LYS A 81 -14.76 -4.34 -17.69
CA LYS A 81 -15.64 -5.44 -17.22
C LYS A 81 -15.12 -6.17 -15.96
N TYR A 82 -13.83 -6.04 -15.65
CA TYR A 82 -13.21 -6.64 -14.47
C TYR A 82 -13.04 -5.67 -13.30
N MET A 83 -13.36 -4.39 -13.50
CA MET A 83 -13.29 -3.36 -12.48
C MET A 83 -14.65 -3.19 -11.81
N ALA A 84 -14.64 -2.88 -10.53
CA ALA A 84 -15.85 -2.45 -9.86
C ALA A 84 -16.40 -1.20 -10.56
N PRO A 85 -17.72 -1.02 -10.61
CA PRO A 85 -18.30 0.22 -11.11
C PRO A 85 -17.70 1.41 -10.35
N HIS A 86 -17.29 2.47 -11.07
CA HIS A 86 -16.82 3.67 -10.38
C HIS A 86 -17.96 4.25 -9.55
N GLY A 87 -17.60 4.66 -8.35
CA GLY A 87 -18.54 5.26 -7.42
C GLY A 87 -18.99 6.64 -7.90
N LYS A 88 -20.11 7.11 -7.37
CA LYS A 88 -20.62 8.46 -7.62
C LYS A 88 -19.68 9.55 -7.06
N HIS A 89 -18.65 9.16 -6.32
CA HIS A 89 -17.85 10.06 -5.50
C HIS A 89 -16.41 10.24 -5.99
N GLY A 90 -15.97 9.57 -7.07
CA GLY A 90 -14.64 9.75 -7.61
C GLY A 90 -14.09 8.53 -8.36
N VAL A 91 -12.78 8.50 -8.54
CA VAL A 91 -12.04 7.39 -9.16
C VAL A 91 -11.82 6.28 -8.12
N SER A 92 -11.99 5.03 -8.52
CA SER A 92 -11.58 3.89 -7.69
C SER A 92 -10.05 3.67 -7.76
N GLY A 93 -9.51 2.96 -6.77
CA GLY A 93 -8.08 2.61 -6.75
C GLY A 93 -7.64 1.85 -8.01
N PRO A 94 -8.36 0.79 -8.45
CA PRO A 94 -8.03 0.08 -9.69
C PRO A 94 -8.05 0.99 -10.93
N GLU A 95 -9.01 1.91 -11.02
CA GLU A 95 -9.11 2.87 -12.13
C GLU A 95 -7.92 3.82 -12.14
N LEU A 96 -7.57 4.40 -10.99
CA LEU A 96 -6.41 5.29 -10.88
C LEU A 96 -5.12 4.57 -11.27
N MET A 97 -4.93 3.34 -10.80
CA MET A 97 -3.74 2.56 -11.13
C MET A 97 -3.66 2.19 -12.61
N GLU A 98 -4.78 1.83 -13.23
CA GLU A 98 -4.80 1.56 -14.66
C GLU A 98 -4.57 2.81 -15.51
N LEU A 99 -5.06 3.98 -15.08
CA LEU A 99 -4.76 5.26 -15.75
C LEU A 99 -3.26 5.58 -15.69
N MET A 100 -2.62 5.40 -14.54
CA MET A 100 -1.17 5.61 -14.40
C MET A 100 -0.39 4.59 -15.25
N ARG A 101 -0.81 3.33 -15.28
CA ARG A 101 -0.26 2.29 -16.12
C ARG A 101 -0.34 2.66 -17.61
N GLN A 102 -1.52 3.08 -18.05
CA GLN A 102 -1.74 3.48 -19.44
C GLN A 102 -0.90 4.71 -19.81
N GLN A 103 -0.73 5.65 -18.89
CA GLN A 103 0.13 6.81 -19.11
C GLN A 103 1.60 6.38 -19.32
N ALA A 104 2.10 5.42 -18.53
CA ALA A 104 3.44 4.87 -18.70
C ALA A 104 3.61 4.17 -20.06
N VAL A 105 2.60 3.38 -20.49
CA VAL A 105 2.56 2.74 -21.81
C VAL A 105 2.61 3.78 -22.93
N ASN A 106 1.86 4.87 -22.82
CA ASN A 106 1.82 5.95 -23.82
C ASN A 106 3.19 6.62 -24.02
N PHE A 107 4.07 6.58 -23.02
CA PHE A 107 5.46 7.05 -23.13
C PHE A 107 6.45 5.95 -23.55
N GLY A 108 5.98 4.75 -23.90
CA GLY A 108 6.82 3.68 -24.42
C GLY A 108 7.43 2.78 -23.34
N THR A 109 6.92 2.79 -22.10
CA THR A 109 7.33 1.83 -21.07
C THR A 109 6.96 0.41 -21.48
N ARG A 110 7.92 -0.51 -21.41
CA ARG A 110 7.67 -1.95 -21.56
C ARG A 110 7.22 -2.53 -20.23
N ILE A 111 6.17 -3.35 -20.26
CA ILE A 111 5.59 -3.96 -19.07
C ILE A 111 5.71 -5.48 -19.17
N VAL A 112 6.16 -6.11 -18.09
CA VAL A 112 6.25 -7.56 -17.94
C VAL A 112 5.41 -7.97 -16.72
N THR A 113 4.44 -8.86 -16.95
CA THR A 113 3.57 -9.40 -15.90
C THR A 113 4.23 -10.64 -15.30
N ASP A 114 5.26 -10.42 -14.51
CA ASP A 114 6.01 -11.45 -13.78
C ASP A 114 6.63 -10.84 -12.52
N ASP A 115 7.07 -11.69 -11.59
CA ASP A 115 7.77 -11.29 -10.37
C ASP A 115 9.28 -11.37 -10.56
N ILE A 116 10.03 -10.40 -10.02
CA ILE A 116 11.47 -10.55 -9.79
C ILE A 116 11.66 -11.28 -8.47
N VAL A 117 12.28 -12.45 -8.51
CA VAL A 117 12.49 -13.31 -7.34
C VAL A 117 13.92 -13.31 -6.82
N ASP A 118 14.85 -12.81 -7.62
CA ASP A 118 16.27 -12.71 -7.25
C ASP A 118 16.97 -11.57 -7.98
N ILE A 119 17.94 -10.97 -7.29
CA ILE A 119 18.84 -9.94 -7.84
C ILE A 119 20.23 -10.20 -7.30
N ASP A 120 21.21 -10.37 -8.20
CA ASP A 120 22.63 -10.34 -7.82
C ASP A 120 23.12 -8.88 -7.89
N MET A 121 23.38 -8.32 -6.72
CA MET A 121 23.84 -6.93 -6.56
C MET A 121 25.37 -6.84 -6.42
N SER A 122 26.09 -7.96 -6.50
CA SER A 122 27.54 -8.02 -6.33
C SER A 122 28.33 -7.58 -7.57
N GLN A 123 27.68 -7.53 -8.73
CA GLN A 123 28.27 -7.19 -10.01
C GLN A 123 27.44 -6.15 -10.77
N ARG A 124 28.02 -5.56 -11.83
CA ARG A 124 27.36 -4.64 -12.74
C ARG A 124 27.63 -5.00 -14.19
N PRO A 125 26.63 -4.99 -15.07
CA PRO A 125 25.20 -4.76 -14.80
C PRO A 125 24.66 -5.78 -13.81
N PHE A 126 23.65 -5.39 -12.99
CA PHE A 126 23.00 -6.28 -12.03
C PHE A 126 22.30 -7.43 -12.76
N GLN A 127 22.37 -8.63 -12.23
CA GLN A 127 21.67 -9.80 -12.78
C GLN A 127 20.35 -10.00 -12.04
N LEU A 128 19.26 -10.16 -12.80
CA LEU A 128 17.92 -10.37 -12.25
C LEU A 128 17.35 -11.68 -12.77
N LYS A 129 16.51 -12.31 -11.94
CA LYS A 129 15.77 -13.52 -12.29
C LYS A 129 14.29 -13.35 -12.00
N THR A 130 13.45 -13.75 -12.96
CA THR A 130 12.00 -13.74 -12.81
C THR A 130 11.48 -15.05 -12.24
N LEU A 131 10.21 -15.03 -11.75
CA LEU A 131 9.51 -16.25 -11.30
C LEU A 131 9.35 -17.24 -12.47
N GLY A 132 9.10 -16.75 -13.68
CA GLY A 132 9.02 -17.55 -14.91
C GLY A 132 10.36 -18.14 -15.36
N GLY A 133 11.48 -17.80 -14.69
CA GLY A 133 12.81 -18.36 -14.94
C GLY A 133 13.64 -17.60 -15.98
N GLU A 134 13.17 -16.44 -16.46
CA GLU A 134 13.96 -15.56 -17.33
C GLU A 134 15.11 -14.92 -16.52
N GLU A 135 16.29 -14.86 -17.10
CA GLU A 135 17.46 -14.17 -16.56
C GLU A 135 17.91 -13.06 -17.50
N PHE A 136 18.13 -11.89 -16.96
CA PHE A 136 18.56 -10.71 -17.73
C PHE A 136 19.40 -9.79 -16.84
N THR A 137 19.94 -8.72 -17.43
CA THR A 137 20.75 -7.76 -16.67
C THR A 137 20.17 -6.34 -16.76
N SER A 138 20.48 -5.51 -15.76
CA SER A 138 20.07 -4.10 -15.72
C SER A 138 21.18 -3.22 -15.18
N HIS A 139 21.34 -2.02 -15.76
CA HIS A 139 22.31 -1.05 -15.27
C HIS A 139 21.83 -0.35 -14.02
N ALA A 140 20.55 0.03 -13.95
CA ALA A 140 19.93 0.66 -12.80
C ALA A 140 18.63 -0.06 -12.42
N ILE A 141 18.31 -0.07 -11.11
CA ILE A 141 17.10 -0.71 -10.61
C ILE A 141 16.35 0.27 -9.68
N VAL A 142 15.04 0.39 -9.88
CA VAL A 142 14.14 1.09 -8.95
C VAL A 142 13.29 0.05 -8.23
N ILE A 143 13.48 -0.08 -6.92
CA ILE A 143 12.67 -0.92 -6.03
C ILE A 143 11.44 -0.11 -5.63
N ALA A 144 10.27 -0.50 -6.14
CA ALA A 144 8.98 0.16 -5.90
C ALA A 144 7.90 -0.85 -5.46
N THR A 145 8.31 -1.88 -4.73
CA THR A 145 7.49 -3.04 -4.35
C THR A 145 6.49 -2.76 -3.24
N GLY A 146 6.56 -1.57 -2.62
CA GLY A 146 5.63 -1.13 -1.60
C GLY A 146 5.70 -1.90 -0.27
N ALA A 147 4.63 -1.80 0.50
CA ALA A 147 4.43 -2.53 1.76
C ALA A 147 2.99 -3.03 1.83
N ARG A 148 2.78 -4.18 2.46
CA ARG A 148 1.45 -4.74 2.71
C ARG A 148 0.99 -4.41 4.11
N ALA A 149 -0.30 -4.13 4.26
CA ALA A 149 -0.93 -3.99 5.57
C ALA A 149 -1.02 -5.35 6.27
N ASN A 150 -0.81 -5.35 7.57
CA ASN A 150 -0.95 -6.54 8.39
C ASN A 150 -2.41 -6.64 8.89
N TYR A 151 -2.95 -7.85 8.80
CA TYR A 151 -4.26 -8.22 9.33
C TYR A 151 -4.10 -9.33 10.38
N LEU A 152 -5.15 -9.62 11.13
CA LEU A 152 -5.14 -10.75 12.09
C LEU A 152 -5.17 -12.11 11.39
N GLY A 153 -5.52 -12.15 10.10
CA GLY A 153 -5.64 -13.38 9.31
C GLY A 153 -6.97 -14.11 9.53
N LEU A 154 -8.01 -13.39 9.93
CA LEU A 154 -9.33 -13.96 10.08
C LEU A 154 -10.03 -14.08 8.71
N PRO A 155 -10.69 -15.21 8.40
CA PRO A 155 -11.46 -15.34 7.15
C PRO A 155 -12.53 -14.25 6.98
N SER A 156 -13.07 -13.73 8.09
CA SER A 156 -14.04 -12.63 8.09
C SER A 156 -13.42 -11.29 7.71
N GLU A 157 -12.12 -11.03 8.05
CA GLU A 157 -11.41 -9.85 7.55
C GLU A 157 -11.31 -9.90 6.03
N ASP A 158 -10.86 -11.03 5.46
CA ASP A 158 -10.66 -11.18 4.02
C ASP A 158 -11.97 -11.03 3.25
N ARG A 159 -13.05 -11.61 3.75
CA ARG A 159 -14.39 -11.52 3.14
C ARG A 159 -14.93 -10.09 3.09
N LEU A 160 -14.60 -9.27 4.09
CA LEU A 160 -15.15 -7.91 4.27
C LEU A 160 -14.15 -6.80 3.94
N LYS A 161 -12.98 -7.12 3.37
CA LYS A 161 -12.05 -6.11 2.82
C LYS A 161 -12.79 -5.22 1.82
N ASN A 162 -12.60 -3.90 1.93
CA ASN A 162 -13.29 -2.88 1.14
C ASN A 162 -14.81 -2.76 1.40
N LEU A 163 -15.38 -3.64 2.21
CA LEU A 163 -16.77 -3.59 2.65
C LEU A 163 -16.89 -3.09 4.11
N GLY A 164 -15.89 -2.35 4.57
CA GLY A 164 -15.79 -1.78 5.92
C GLY A 164 -14.56 -2.27 6.70
N VAL A 165 -13.83 -3.26 6.21
CA VAL A 165 -12.50 -3.62 6.70
C VAL A 165 -11.46 -2.81 5.93
N SER A 166 -10.65 -2.04 6.65
CA SER A 166 -9.56 -1.19 6.16
C SER A 166 -8.31 -1.34 7.02
N ALA A 167 -7.18 -0.87 6.54
CA ALA A 167 -5.92 -0.72 7.29
C ALA A 167 -5.32 0.70 7.15
N CYS A 168 -6.13 1.67 6.72
CA CYS A 168 -5.68 3.05 6.55
C CYS A 168 -6.81 4.03 6.92
N ALA A 169 -6.78 4.55 8.13
CA ALA A 169 -7.78 5.52 8.58
C ALA A 169 -7.72 6.84 7.78
N VAL A 170 -6.54 7.28 7.37
CA VAL A 170 -6.37 8.51 6.57
C VAL A 170 -6.95 8.35 5.17
N CYS A 171 -6.93 7.14 4.61
CA CYS A 171 -7.49 6.85 3.30
C CYS A 171 -9.01 6.78 3.34
N ASP A 172 -9.56 6.01 4.28
CA ASP A 172 -10.96 5.57 4.23
C ASP A 172 -11.82 6.21 5.31
N GLY A 173 -11.24 6.76 6.38
CA GLY A 173 -11.98 7.24 7.56
C GLY A 173 -13.00 8.33 7.28
N ALA A 174 -12.85 9.11 6.19
CA ALA A 174 -13.78 10.14 5.77
C ALA A 174 -14.98 9.58 4.98
N LEU A 175 -14.95 8.32 4.54
CA LEU A 175 -16.00 7.72 3.72
C LEU A 175 -17.40 7.83 4.39
N PRO A 176 -18.47 8.03 3.61
CA PRO A 176 -19.83 8.24 4.12
C PRO A 176 -20.31 7.13 5.07
N ARG A 177 -19.88 5.89 4.85
CA ARG A 177 -20.29 4.74 5.67
C ARG A 177 -19.84 4.83 7.15
N PHE A 178 -18.78 5.58 7.46
CA PHE A 178 -18.23 5.71 8.81
C PHE A 178 -18.71 6.98 9.53
N ARG A 179 -19.31 7.91 8.81
CA ARG A 179 -19.74 9.20 9.39
C ARG A 179 -20.85 9.02 10.42
N ASN A 180 -20.59 9.53 11.63
CA ASN A 180 -21.50 9.44 12.79
C ASN A 180 -21.91 8.00 13.14
N LYS A 181 -21.05 7.04 12.84
CA LYS A 181 -21.23 5.63 13.16
C LYS A 181 -20.09 5.12 14.03
N PRO A 182 -20.31 4.03 14.80
CA PRO A 182 -19.25 3.36 15.55
C PRO A 182 -18.23 2.73 14.59
N VAL A 183 -16.94 2.79 14.96
CA VAL A 183 -15.86 2.08 14.27
C VAL A 183 -14.93 1.39 15.27
N VAL A 184 -14.22 0.36 14.79
CA VAL A 184 -13.25 -0.40 15.58
C VAL A 184 -11.86 -0.19 15.03
N VAL A 185 -10.87 0.00 15.91
CA VAL A 185 -9.43 0.02 15.60
C VAL A 185 -8.78 -1.13 16.37
N VAL A 186 -8.02 -1.96 15.68
CA VAL A 186 -7.27 -3.06 16.30
C VAL A 186 -5.79 -2.70 16.35
N GLY A 187 -5.24 -2.64 17.56
CA GLY A 187 -3.83 -2.31 17.73
C GLY A 187 -3.50 -1.73 19.12
N GLY A 188 -2.28 -1.26 19.28
CA GLY A 188 -1.83 -0.68 20.56
C GLY A 188 -0.45 -0.03 20.49
N GLY A 189 0.04 0.24 19.27
CA GLY A 189 1.22 1.08 19.00
C GLY A 189 0.82 2.49 18.58
N ASP A 190 1.81 3.35 18.30
CA ASP A 190 1.56 4.75 17.91
C ASP A 190 0.63 4.87 16.71
N SER A 191 0.78 4.05 15.67
CA SER A 191 -0.12 4.05 14.51
C SER A 191 -1.58 3.82 14.90
N ALA A 192 -1.86 2.88 15.82
CA ALA A 192 -3.23 2.65 16.28
C ALA A 192 -3.79 3.85 17.05
N MET A 193 -2.96 4.55 17.81
CA MET A 193 -3.35 5.78 18.53
C MET A 193 -3.64 6.93 17.55
N GLU A 194 -2.80 7.10 16.53
CA GLU A 194 -2.98 8.10 15.48
C GLU A 194 -4.26 7.85 14.70
N GLU A 195 -4.46 6.61 14.23
CA GLU A 195 -5.65 6.22 13.46
C GLU A 195 -6.93 6.37 14.29
N ALA A 196 -6.92 5.92 15.55
CA ALA A 196 -8.08 6.08 16.43
C ALA A 196 -8.43 7.55 16.65
N ASN A 197 -7.44 8.42 16.93
CA ASN A 197 -7.67 9.85 17.08
C ASN A 197 -8.17 10.48 15.77
N PHE A 198 -7.61 10.09 14.63
CA PHE A 198 -8.06 10.59 13.32
C PHE A 198 -9.54 10.25 13.06
N LEU A 199 -9.94 9.01 13.32
CA LEU A 199 -11.30 8.53 13.12
C LEU A 199 -12.34 9.24 14.00
N THR A 200 -11.96 9.78 15.16
CA THR A 200 -12.90 10.57 16.00
C THR A 200 -13.43 11.82 15.32
N LYS A 201 -12.79 12.30 14.24
CA LYS A 201 -13.29 13.42 13.42
C LYS A 201 -14.59 13.05 12.69
N PHE A 202 -14.78 11.78 12.40
CA PHE A 202 -15.88 11.29 11.57
C PHE A 202 -16.84 10.37 12.34
N ALA A 203 -16.30 9.46 13.13
CA ALA A 203 -17.06 8.44 13.86
C ALA A 203 -17.82 9.03 15.06
N SER A 204 -18.90 8.36 15.46
CA SER A 204 -19.62 8.66 16.72
C SER A 204 -18.84 8.16 17.94
N VAL A 205 -18.24 6.98 17.84
CA VAL A 205 -17.36 6.36 18.84
C VAL A 205 -16.32 5.51 18.14
N VAL A 206 -15.11 5.43 18.69
CA VAL A 206 -14.01 4.59 18.22
C VAL A 206 -13.69 3.58 19.33
N TYR A 207 -13.90 2.30 19.06
CA TYR A 207 -13.47 1.23 19.95
C TYR A 207 -12.05 0.81 19.61
N ILE A 208 -11.12 0.86 20.58
CA ILE A 208 -9.79 0.28 20.39
C ILE A 208 -9.79 -1.09 21.04
N ILE A 209 -9.54 -2.13 20.26
CA ILE A 209 -9.41 -3.50 20.76
C ILE A 209 -7.92 -3.79 20.95
N HIS A 210 -7.54 -4.02 22.20
CA HIS A 210 -6.14 -4.27 22.55
C HIS A 210 -5.98 -5.52 23.40
N ARG A 211 -5.06 -6.40 22.98
CA ARG A 211 -4.86 -7.72 23.59
C ARG A 211 -4.16 -7.72 24.96
N ARG A 212 -3.69 -6.57 25.44
CA ARG A 212 -3.00 -6.38 26.72
C ARG A 212 -3.76 -5.37 27.58
N ASP A 213 -3.29 -5.16 28.79
CA ASP A 213 -3.80 -4.18 29.76
C ASP A 213 -3.19 -2.78 29.61
N SER A 214 -2.22 -2.63 28.70
CA SER A 214 -1.52 -1.36 28.47
C SER A 214 -1.03 -1.24 27.02
N PHE A 215 -1.00 -0.01 26.50
CA PHE A 215 -0.49 0.27 25.16
C PHE A 215 1.04 0.17 25.09
N ARG A 216 1.55 -0.15 23.89
CA ARG A 216 2.97 -0.04 23.53
C ARG A 216 3.32 1.31 22.93
N ALA A 217 2.33 2.14 22.68
CA ALA A 217 2.48 3.48 22.14
C ALA A 217 3.30 4.37 23.08
N SER A 218 3.84 5.46 22.54
CA SER A 218 4.46 6.51 23.32
C SER A 218 3.47 7.05 24.36
N LYS A 219 4.00 7.47 25.51
CA LYS A 219 3.16 7.94 26.63
C LYS A 219 2.23 9.08 26.21
N ILE A 220 2.74 10.04 25.43
CA ILE A 220 1.97 11.17 24.91
C ILE A 220 0.79 10.71 24.05
N MET A 221 1.01 9.75 23.16
CA MET A 221 -0.05 9.23 22.28
C MET A 221 -1.09 8.44 23.05
N ALA A 222 -0.65 7.62 24.00
CA ALA A 222 -1.55 6.87 24.88
C ALA A 222 -2.43 7.80 25.74
N GLU A 223 -1.84 8.82 26.36
CA GLU A 223 -2.57 9.81 27.17
C GLU A 223 -3.60 10.59 26.33
N ARG A 224 -3.25 10.98 25.08
CA ARG A 224 -4.16 11.66 24.17
C ARG A 224 -5.38 10.79 23.84
N VAL A 225 -5.17 9.51 23.57
CA VAL A 225 -6.24 8.55 23.28
C VAL A 225 -7.14 8.35 24.50
N LEU A 226 -6.55 8.12 25.67
CA LEU A 226 -7.30 7.88 26.91
C LEU A 226 -8.09 9.10 27.38
N ALA A 227 -7.65 10.31 27.03
CA ALA A 227 -8.36 11.54 27.32
C ALA A 227 -9.50 11.88 26.33
N ASN A 228 -9.58 11.17 25.19
CA ASN A 228 -10.57 11.45 24.16
C ASN A 228 -11.91 10.78 24.47
N HIS A 229 -12.94 11.57 24.75
CA HIS A 229 -14.28 11.09 25.13
C HIS A 229 -14.99 10.25 24.07
N LYS A 230 -14.57 10.31 22.81
CA LYS A 230 -15.09 9.47 21.74
C LYS A 230 -14.38 8.11 21.63
N ILE A 231 -13.31 7.88 22.39
CA ILE A 231 -12.54 6.63 22.33
C ILE A 231 -12.87 5.76 23.54
N GLN A 232 -13.15 4.50 23.29
CA GLN A 232 -13.38 3.49 24.30
C GLN A 232 -12.40 2.32 24.09
N VAL A 233 -11.63 1.96 25.13
CA VAL A 233 -10.64 0.89 25.02
C VAL A 233 -11.20 -0.40 25.60
N LYS A 234 -11.16 -1.46 24.82
CA LYS A 234 -11.44 -2.84 25.22
C LYS A 234 -10.11 -3.55 25.48
N TRP A 235 -9.66 -3.49 26.71
CA TRP A 235 -8.42 -4.12 27.18
C TRP A 235 -8.55 -5.63 27.24
N ASN A 236 -7.40 -6.32 27.19
CA ASN A 236 -7.31 -7.78 27.28
C ASN A 236 -8.28 -8.51 26.35
N SER A 237 -8.48 -7.94 25.17
CA SER A 237 -9.44 -8.43 24.18
C SER A 237 -8.81 -8.54 22.80
N THR A 238 -9.26 -9.52 22.02
CA THR A 238 -8.91 -9.69 20.61
C THR A 238 -10.18 -9.87 19.78
N ILE A 239 -10.06 -9.67 18.47
CA ILE A 239 -11.16 -9.96 17.55
C ILE A 239 -11.29 -11.47 17.40
N ASP A 240 -12.49 -11.96 17.50
CA ASP A 240 -12.89 -13.33 17.21
C ASP A 240 -13.43 -13.43 15.78
N GLU A 241 -14.31 -12.49 15.41
CA GLU A 241 -14.92 -12.42 14.09
C GLU A 241 -15.28 -10.97 13.73
N VAL A 242 -15.12 -10.61 12.44
CA VAL A 242 -15.74 -9.40 11.87
C VAL A 242 -17.11 -9.77 11.34
N LEU A 243 -18.15 -9.15 11.89
CA LEU A 243 -19.55 -9.44 11.61
C LEU A 243 -20.03 -8.63 10.39
N GLY A 244 -20.85 -9.25 9.55
CA GLY A 244 -21.40 -8.63 8.36
C GLY A 244 -21.43 -9.58 7.16
N ASP A 245 -21.87 -9.07 6.05
CA ASP A 245 -21.98 -9.79 4.79
C ASP A 245 -21.58 -8.91 3.58
N GLU A 246 -21.51 -9.50 2.38
CA GLU A 246 -21.10 -8.80 1.17
C GLU A 246 -22.08 -7.71 0.70
N LYS A 247 -23.33 -7.73 1.17
CA LYS A 247 -24.36 -6.75 0.79
C LYS A 247 -24.33 -5.53 1.71
N THR A 248 -24.22 -5.77 3.01
CA THR A 248 -24.26 -4.72 4.04
C THR A 248 -22.87 -4.22 4.42
N GLY A 249 -21.84 -5.03 4.17
CA GLY A 249 -20.48 -4.84 4.67
C GLY A 249 -20.39 -5.10 6.16
N VAL A 250 -19.40 -4.49 6.83
CA VAL A 250 -19.21 -4.62 8.28
C VAL A 250 -20.40 -4.04 9.03
N THR A 251 -20.96 -4.84 9.95
CA THR A 251 -22.06 -4.46 10.87
C THR A 251 -21.62 -4.49 12.33
N GLY A 252 -20.48 -5.11 12.63
CA GLY A 252 -19.92 -5.20 13.97
C GLY A 252 -18.69 -6.06 14.04
N VAL A 253 -18.21 -6.28 15.26
CA VAL A 253 -17.17 -7.25 15.55
C VAL A 253 -17.55 -8.06 16.79
N ARG A 254 -17.20 -9.34 16.80
CA ARG A 254 -17.15 -10.15 18.00
C ARG A 254 -15.75 -10.09 18.59
N ILE A 255 -15.66 -9.65 19.84
CA ILE A 255 -14.41 -9.69 20.59
C ILE A 255 -14.45 -10.83 21.62
N ARG A 256 -13.27 -11.34 21.98
CA ARG A 256 -13.12 -12.32 23.05
C ARG A 256 -12.00 -11.92 24.01
N GLY A 257 -12.13 -12.32 25.24
CA GLY A 257 -11.13 -12.10 26.27
C GLY A 257 -9.84 -12.89 25.99
N THR A 258 -8.68 -12.28 26.20
CA THR A 258 -7.37 -12.94 26.02
C THR A 258 -7.03 -13.92 27.14
N ALA A 259 -7.52 -13.68 28.37
CA ALA A 259 -7.33 -14.57 29.51
C ALA A 259 -8.41 -15.66 29.61
N ASP A 260 -9.62 -15.38 29.13
CA ASP A 260 -10.77 -16.28 29.14
C ASP A 260 -11.50 -16.17 27.80
N SER A 261 -11.24 -17.11 26.92
CA SER A 261 -11.79 -17.13 25.55
C SER A 261 -13.29 -17.41 25.51
N SER A 262 -13.91 -17.86 26.61
CA SER A 262 -15.36 -18.05 26.70
C SER A 262 -16.13 -16.73 26.86
N LYS A 263 -15.45 -15.67 27.28
CA LYS A 263 -16.03 -14.33 27.42
C LYS A 263 -16.00 -13.62 26.06
N THR A 264 -17.14 -13.57 25.40
CA THR A 264 -17.32 -12.86 24.12
C THR A 264 -18.28 -11.70 24.30
N GLU A 265 -18.10 -10.66 23.48
CA GLU A 265 -18.96 -9.48 23.40
C GLU A 265 -19.08 -9.09 21.92
N ASP A 266 -20.30 -8.85 21.44
CA ASP A 266 -20.54 -8.30 20.12
C ASP A 266 -20.64 -6.77 20.21
N LEU A 267 -19.84 -6.04 19.42
CA LEU A 267 -19.83 -4.59 19.32
C LEU A 267 -20.37 -4.17 17.97
N GLU A 268 -21.40 -3.32 17.96
CA GLU A 268 -21.88 -2.70 16.72
C GLU A 268 -20.80 -1.77 16.17
N ALA A 269 -20.49 -1.90 14.89
CA ALA A 269 -19.56 -1.02 14.17
C ALA A 269 -19.80 -1.13 12.67
N THR A 270 -19.61 -0.03 11.94
CA THR A 270 -19.69 -0.01 10.47
C THR A 270 -18.33 -0.07 9.81
N GLY A 271 -17.26 0.00 10.61
CA GLY A 271 -15.87 -0.04 10.16
C GLY A 271 -14.95 -0.78 11.11
N TYR A 272 -14.01 -1.49 10.53
CA TYR A 272 -12.93 -2.19 11.18
C TYR A 272 -11.60 -1.73 10.58
N PHE A 273 -10.70 -1.21 11.38
CA PHE A 273 -9.39 -0.71 10.97
C PHE A 273 -8.27 -1.54 11.62
N ALA A 274 -7.52 -2.26 10.79
CA ALA A 274 -6.39 -3.07 11.24
C ALA A 274 -5.13 -2.18 11.38
N ALA A 275 -4.92 -1.61 12.57
CA ALA A 275 -3.79 -0.74 12.89
C ALA A 275 -2.64 -1.52 13.58
N ILE A 276 -2.28 -2.69 13.04
CA ILE A 276 -1.24 -3.59 13.59
C ILE A 276 0.07 -3.55 12.79
N GLY A 277 0.22 -2.52 11.95
CA GLY A 277 1.43 -2.22 11.21
C GLY A 277 1.41 -2.71 9.76
N HIS A 278 2.54 -2.50 9.10
CA HIS A 278 2.77 -2.88 7.71
C HIS A 278 4.06 -3.66 7.61
N THR A 279 4.18 -4.48 6.57
CA THR A 279 5.39 -5.24 6.25
C THR A 279 5.87 -4.84 4.85
N PRO A 280 7.07 -4.26 4.71
CA PRO A 280 7.61 -3.91 3.39
C PRO A 280 7.89 -5.19 2.57
N ASN A 281 7.70 -5.10 1.26
CA ASN A 281 7.93 -6.22 0.36
C ASN A 281 9.40 -6.26 -0.06
N THR A 282 10.26 -6.71 0.85
CA THR A 282 11.73 -6.75 0.73
C THR A 282 12.32 -8.14 0.80
N ASP A 283 11.51 -9.19 0.95
CA ASP A 283 11.98 -10.57 1.14
C ASP A 283 12.91 -11.05 0.01
N PHE A 284 12.58 -10.70 -1.25
CA PHE A 284 13.36 -11.08 -2.44
C PHE A 284 14.74 -10.40 -2.51
N LEU A 285 14.97 -9.35 -1.73
CA LEU A 285 16.26 -8.66 -1.64
C LEU A 285 17.30 -9.44 -0.82
N LYS A 286 16.87 -10.45 -0.06
CA LYS A 286 17.73 -11.40 0.70
C LYS A 286 18.80 -10.70 1.54
N GLY A 287 18.51 -9.51 2.07
CA GLY A 287 19.42 -8.73 2.91
C GLY A 287 20.56 -8.02 2.18
N GLN A 288 20.56 -7.97 0.85
CA GLN A 288 21.59 -7.28 0.07
C GLN A 288 21.51 -5.75 0.17
N LEU A 289 20.35 -5.18 0.52
CA LEU A 289 20.19 -3.77 0.81
C LEU A 289 20.09 -3.54 2.33
N LYS A 290 20.60 -2.40 2.79
CA LYS A 290 20.40 -1.97 4.18
C LYS A 290 18.93 -1.64 4.42
N THR A 291 18.39 -2.21 5.50
CA THR A 291 17.02 -1.96 5.96
C THR A 291 17.01 -1.47 7.41
N ASN A 292 15.94 -0.78 7.81
CA ASN A 292 15.73 -0.45 9.21
C ASN A 292 15.22 -1.69 10.00
N ALA A 293 15.03 -1.54 11.31
CA ALA A 293 14.60 -2.63 12.19
C ALA A 293 13.20 -3.20 11.84
N LYS A 294 12.42 -2.49 11.00
CA LYS A 294 11.10 -2.93 10.51
C LYS A 294 11.17 -3.56 9.11
N GLY A 295 12.36 -3.64 8.51
CA GLY A 295 12.59 -4.22 7.17
C GLY A 295 12.47 -3.23 6.00
N TYR A 296 12.19 -1.94 6.24
CA TYR A 296 12.11 -0.92 5.18
C TYR A 296 13.49 -0.57 4.65
N VAL A 297 13.63 -0.43 3.33
CA VAL A 297 14.87 0.00 2.69
C VAL A 297 15.25 1.41 3.18
N ILE A 298 16.52 1.59 3.55
CA ILE A 298 17.03 2.86 4.02
C ILE A 298 17.50 3.72 2.85
N TRP A 299 16.98 4.95 2.75
CA TRP A 299 17.60 5.98 1.91
C TRP A 299 18.88 6.47 2.57
N THR A 300 19.99 6.29 1.87
CA THR A 300 21.33 6.60 2.41
C THR A 300 21.72 8.08 2.28
N THR A 301 21.01 8.81 1.43
CA THR A 301 21.24 10.24 1.17
C THR A 301 19.96 11.02 1.47
N PRO A 302 20.02 12.07 2.30
CA PRO A 302 18.83 12.89 2.58
C PRO A 302 18.22 13.47 1.31
N GLN A 303 16.88 13.42 1.23
CA GLN A 303 16.07 13.91 0.10
C GLN A 303 16.44 13.28 -1.27
N ARG A 304 16.99 12.06 -1.26
CA ARG A 304 17.31 11.26 -2.43
C ARG A 304 16.81 9.84 -2.23
N THR A 305 16.72 9.10 -3.33
CA THR A 305 16.22 7.73 -3.34
C THR A 305 17.32 6.67 -3.37
N TYR A 306 18.56 7.07 -3.19
CA TYR A 306 19.74 6.19 -3.15
C TYR A 306 19.66 5.19 -2.02
N THR A 307 20.02 3.95 -2.31
CA THR A 307 20.12 2.86 -1.32
C THR A 307 21.56 2.60 -0.92
N SER A 308 21.82 1.54 -0.15
CA SER A 308 23.18 1.12 0.22
C SER A 308 23.99 0.54 -0.94
N VAL A 309 23.36 0.26 -2.08
CA VAL A 309 24.02 -0.22 -3.31
C VAL A 309 23.82 0.83 -4.40
N GLU A 310 24.93 1.35 -4.92
CA GLU A 310 24.95 2.36 -5.96
C GLU A 310 24.31 1.83 -7.26
N GLY A 311 23.47 2.62 -7.91
CA GLY A 311 22.68 2.18 -9.08
C GLY A 311 21.36 1.50 -8.71
N ILE A 312 21.07 1.32 -7.41
CA ILE A 312 19.79 0.84 -6.92
C ILE A 312 19.11 1.92 -6.10
N PHE A 313 17.88 2.22 -6.48
CA PHE A 313 17.04 3.28 -5.90
C PHE A 313 15.79 2.65 -5.27
N ALA A 314 15.21 3.27 -4.25
CA ALA A 314 13.99 2.79 -3.62
C ALA A 314 12.93 3.91 -3.61
N ALA A 315 11.68 3.56 -3.91
CA ALA A 315 10.58 4.52 -3.99
C ALA A 315 9.28 3.96 -3.42
N GLY A 316 8.49 4.82 -2.80
CA GLY A 316 7.23 4.46 -2.17
C GLY A 316 7.39 3.73 -0.86
N ASP A 317 6.34 3.00 -0.49
CA ASP A 317 6.18 2.41 0.84
C ASP A 317 7.21 1.33 1.18
N VAL A 318 8.01 0.86 0.23
CA VAL A 318 9.14 -0.04 0.52
C VAL A 318 10.24 0.64 1.34
N ALA A 319 10.30 1.98 1.29
CA ALA A 319 11.26 2.82 2.04
C ALA A 319 10.58 3.87 2.93
N ASP A 320 9.35 4.30 2.59
CA ASP A 320 8.55 5.22 3.42
C ASP A 320 7.80 4.43 4.50
N ASP A 321 8.37 4.35 5.70
CA ASP A 321 7.73 3.71 6.86
C ASP A 321 6.83 4.66 7.68
N TYR A 322 6.63 5.88 7.20
CA TYR A 322 5.91 6.94 7.91
C TYR A 322 4.59 7.35 7.22
N TYR A 323 4.65 7.97 6.04
CA TYR A 323 3.47 8.53 5.36
C TYR A 323 2.59 7.47 4.70
N ARG A 324 3.21 6.61 3.88
CA ARG A 324 2.51 5.53 3.14
C ARG A 324 1.27 6.02 2.41
N GLN A 325 1.44 7.07 1.62
CA GLN A 325 0.37 7.66 0.81
C GLN A 325 0.67 7.52 -0.67
N ALA A 326 -0.37 7.36 -1.49
CA ALA A 326 -0.22 7.23 -2.94
C ALA A 326 0.54 8.41 -3.56
N ILE A 327 0.27 9.63 -3.08
CA ILE A 327 0.92 10.84 -3.59
C ILE A 327 2.39 10.94 -3.17
N THR A 328 2.76 10.54 -1.94
CA THR A 328 4.17 10.49 -1.52
C THR A 328 4.91 9.39 -2.25
N ALA A 329 4.28 8.25 -2.48
CA ALA A 329 4.82 7.17 -3.29
C ALA A 329 5.08 7.63 -4.73
N ALA A 330 4.12 8.30 -5.37
CA ALA A 330 4.31 8.88 -6.70
C ALA A 330 5.46 9.92 -6.70
N GLY A 331 5.54 10.78 -5.69
CA GLY A 331 6.62 11.77 -5.54
C GLY A 331 8.00 11.12 -5.46
N THR A 332 8.15 10.08 -4.64
CA THR A 332 9.43 9.34 -4.54
C THR A 332 9.72 8.52 -5.80
N GLY A 333 8.70 8.05 -6.52
CA GLY A 333 8.86 7.43 -7.84
C GLY A 333 9.46 8.39 -8.88
N CYS A 334 8.97 9.64 -8.91
CA CYS A 334 9.57 10.70 -9.72
C CYS A 334 11.04 10.93 -9.34
N MET A 335 11.33 11.06 -8.03
CA MET A 335 12.69 11.26 -7.54
C MET A 335 13.62 10.10 -7.96
N ALA A 336 13.16 8.85 -7.86
CA ALA A 336 13.96 7.67 -8.19
C ALA A 336 14.31 7.62 -9.69
N ALA A 337 13.38 7.99 -10.57
CA ALA A 337 13.66 8.06 -12.00
C ALA A 337 14.71 9.13 -12.32
N LEU A 338 14.61 10.32 -11.71
CA LEU A 338 15.56 11.40 -11.89
C LEU A 338 16.94 11.09 -11.29
N ASP A 339 16.97 10.41 -10.14
CA ASP A 339 18.23 9.97 -9.53
C ASP A 339 18.88 8.88 -10.39
N ALA A 340 18.11 7.95 -10.96
CA ALA A 340 18.60 6.91 -11.86
C ALA A 340 19.14 7.50 -13.17
N GLU A 341 18.44 8.44 -13.78
CA GLU A 341 18.85 9.13 -15.00
C GLU A 341 20.22 9.83 -14.79
N ARG A 342 20.33 10.64 -13.73
CA ARG A 342 21.58 11.36 -13.42
C ARG A 342 22.73 10.41 -13.12
N TRP A 343 22.44 9.32 -12.40
CA TRP A 343 23.45 8.31 -12.10
C TRP A 343 23.93 7.60 -13.37
N LEU A 344 23.03 7.16 -14.26
CA LEU A 344 23.39 6.54 -15.54
C LEU A 344 24.23 7.46 -16.40
N ALA A 345 23.83 8.73 -16.52
CA ALA A 345 24.60 9.73 -17.26
C ALA A 345 26.03 9.91 -16.69
N ALA A 346 26.17 9.91 -15.37
CA ALA A 346 27.49 9.98 -14.71
C ALA A 346 28.35 8.72 -14.95
N GLN A 347 27.73 7.58 -15.27
CA GLN A 347 28.44 6.34 -15.65
C GLN A 347 28.70 6.26 -17.17
N GLY A 348 28.28 7.24 -17.98
CA GLY A 348 28.39 7.21 -19.42
C GLY A 348 27.46 6.17 -20.10
N ILE A 349 26.35 5.83 -19.46
CA ILE A 349 25.34 4.89 -19.97
C ILE A 349 24.19 5.74 -20.52
N GLU A 350 24.14 5.88 -21.85
CA GLU A 350 23.10 6.65 -22.58
C GLU A 350 21.93 5.77 -23.04
#